data_dd09252bb511c9e9e14317f00eb75e8c
#
_entry.id   dd09252bb511c9e9e14317f00eb75e8c
#
_cell.length_a   1.000
_cell.length_b   1.000
_cell.length_c   1.000
_cell.angle_alpha   90.00
_cell.angle_beta   90.00
_cell.angle_gamma   90.00
#
_symmetry.space_group_name_H-M   'P 1'
#
loop_
_entity.id
_entity.type
_entity.pdbx_description
1 polymer ?
#
loop_
_entity_poly.entity_id
_entity_poly.type
_entity_poly.pdbx_seq_one_letter_code
_entity_poly.pdbx_strand_id
1 'polypeptide(L)'
;MKVIGIFGPTGVGKTGVAIALAEELRERGEDPLAINCDALQVYEGLEVLTGTATPEEQKRLEHRLLGFVPVTADFSIGDYMPLAHREVDAALGAGRRPIVVGGTGLYLRAALAELSLRRVPAESEESELWSAETRHPTAIFGLDMERERLYERIDARVEAIVAAGAAEEARRADALGPGRTARKALGFDEVLAGDVETMKRRSRNYARRQLTWMRKIPNLEWIDRTDLSDAQVAQQIGSRA
;
A
#
# COMPACT_ATOMS: atom_id res chain seq x y z
N MET A 1 -21.65 -6.27 -4.13
CA MET A 1 -20.40 -6.46 -3.36
C MET A 1 -19.64 -5.15 -3.38
N LYS A 2 -19.09 -4.67 -2.23
CA LYS A 2 -18.31 -3.43 -2.18
C LYS A 2 -16.82 -3.74 -2.32
N VAL A 3 -16.06 -2.80 -2.87
CA VAL A 3 -14.59 -2.79 -2.77
C VAL A 3 -14.20 -2.34 -1.37
N ILE A 4 -13.16 -2.94 -0.80
CA ILE A 4 -12.61 -2.52 0.50
C ILE A 4 -11.26 -1.85 0.25
N GLY A 5 -11.11 -0.60 0.69
CA GLY A 5 -9.84 0.12 0.69
C GLY A 5 -9.20 0.08 2.07
N ILE A 6 -7.93 -0.34 2.17
CA ILE A 6 -7.15 -0.29 3.41
C ILE A 6 -5.94 0.61 3.19
N PHE A 7 -5.91 1.74 3.85
CA PHE A 7 -4.83 2.72 3.77
C PHE A 7 -4.20 2.98 5.14
N GLY A 8 -2.95 3.40 5.15
CA GLY A 8 -2.28 3.77 6.40
C GLY A 8 -0.77 3.91 6.24
N PRO A 9 -0.07 4.43 7.25
CA PRO A 9 1.37 4.64 7.21
C PRO A 9 2.15 3.33 7.12
N THR A 10 3.42 3.45 6.68
CA THR A 10 4.37 2.34 6.80
C THR A 10 4.50 1.93 8.27
N GLY A 11 4.69 0.65 8.55
CA GLY A 11 4.78 0.11 9.91
C GLY A 11 3.44 -0.14 10.61
N VAL A 12 2.30 0.39 10.11
CA VAL A 12 0.99 0.22 10.78
C VAL A 12 0.42 -1.20 10.70
N GLY A 13 0.92 -2.08 9.82
CA GLY A 13 0.50 -3.48 9.73
C GLY A 13 -0.63 -3.76 8.74
N LYS A 14 -0.74 -3.00 7.66
CA LYS A 14 -1.78 -3.18 6.61
C LYS A 14 -1.89 -4.60 6.07
N THR A 15 -0.76 -5.24 5.76
CA THR A 15 -0.72 -6.59 5.20
C THR A 15 -1.33 -7.61 6.15
N GLY A 16 -0.93 -7.59 7.43
CA GLY A 16 -1.50 -8.48 8.45
C GLY A 16 -3.01 -8.31 8.61
N VAL A 17 -3.48 -7.05 8.63
CA VAL A 17 -4.92 -6.73 8.69
C VAL A 17 -5.66 -7.23 7.44
N ALA A 18 -5.09 -7.03 6.24
CA ALA A 18 -5.71 -7.49 5.00
C ALA A 18 -5.83 -9.03 4.96
N ILE A 19 -4.82 -9.74 5.46
CA ILE A 19 -4.83 -11.21 5.57
C ILE A 19 -5.89 -11.66 6.57
N ALA A 20 -5.92 -11.07 7.76
CA ALA A 20 -6.92 -11.41 8.79
C ALA A 20 -8.35 -11.13 8.30
N LEU A 21 -8.55 -10.01 7.59
CA LEU A 21 -9.83 -9.69 6.96
C LEU A 21 -10.22 -10.71 5.89
N ALA A 22 -9.25 -11.16 5.10
CA ALA A 22 -9.50 -12.18 4.08
C ALA A 22 -9.92 -13.52 4.71
N GLU A 23 -9.33 -13.90 5.84
CA GLU A 23 -9.72 -15.09 6.58
C GLU A 23 -11.15 -14.99 7.10
N GLU A 24 -11.52 -13.86 7.69
CA GLU A 24 -12.88 -13.59 8.17
C GLU A 24 -13.92 -13.57 7.02
N LEU A 25 -13.58 -12.96 5.88
CA LEU A 25 -14.46 -12.94 4.72
C LEU A 25 -14.69 -14.36 4.14
N ARG A 26 -13.67 -15.21 4.14
CA ARG A 26 -13.81 -16.62 3.72
C ARG A 26 -14.73 -17.42 4.64
N GLU A 27 -14.69 -17.18 5.94
CA GLU A 27 -15.63 -17.77 6.89
C GLU A 27 -17.10 -17.40 6.59
N ARG A 28 -17.30 -16.26 5.94
CA ARG A 28 -18.62 -15.81 5.45
C ARG A 28 -18.95 -16.28 4.04
N GLY A 29 -18.10 -17.13 3.43
CA GLY A 29 -18.28 -17.67 2.09
C GLY A 29 -17.88 -16.74 0.96
N GLU A 30 -17.09 -15.69 1.25
CA GLU A 30 -16.55 -14.76 0.24
C GLU A 30 -15.17 -15.23 -0.25
N ASP A 31 -14.77 -14.81 -1.46
CA ASP A 31 -13.45 -15.09 -2.03
C ASP A 31 -12.65 -13.78 -2.18
N PRO A 32 -11.89 -13.35 -1.15
CA PRO A 32 -11.13 -12.10 -1.19
C PRO A 32 -9.81 -12.25 -1.94
N LEU A 33 -9.39 -11.13 -2.56
CA LEU A 33 -8.04 -10.95 -3.09
C LEU A 33 -7.54 -9.53 -2.81
N ALA A 34 -6.23 -9.38 -2.61
CA ALA A 34 -5.58 -8.08 -2.43
C ALA A 34 -5.13 -7.48 -3.77
N ILE A 35 -5.35 -6.18 -3.94
CA ILE A 35 -4.81 -5.39 -5.05
C ILE A 35 -3.90 -4.34 -4.44
N ASN A 36 -2.61 -4.43 -4.77
CA ASN A 36 -1.61 -3.53 -4.22
C ASN A 36 -1.81 -2.09 -4.72
N CYS A 37 -1.78 -1.12 -3.81
CA CYS A 37 -1.77 0.31 -4.12
C CYS A 37 -0.55 1.03 -3.49
N ASP A 38 0.61 0.39 -3.53
CA ASP A 38 1.89 1.00 -3.17
C ASP A 38 2.78 1.17 -4.40
N ALA A 39 3.25 2.40 -4.64
CA ALA A 39 4.02 2.76 -5.84
C ALA A 39 5.40 2.09 -5.92
N LEU A 40 5.90 1.55 -4.82
CA LEU A 40 7.23 0.95 -4.76
C LEU A 40 7.18 -0.58 -4.72
N GLN A 41 6.10 -1.15 -4.20
CA GLN A 41 5.91 -2.61 -4.17
C GLN A 41 5.52 -3.22 -5.53
N VAL A 42 5.39 -2.41 -6.56
CA VAL A 42 5.19 -2.87 -7.94
C VAL A 42 6.48 -3.41 -8.57
N TYR A 43 7.65 -3.03 -8.05
CA TYR A 43 8.94 -3.37 -8.64
C TYR A 43 9.43 -4.75 -8.22
N GLU A 44 9.75 -5.57 -9.22
CA GLU A 44 10.48 -6.82 -9.07
C GLU A 44 11.94 -6.54 -8.66
N GLY A 45 12.45 -7.31 -7.70
CA GLY A 45 13.83 -7.19 -7.21
C GLY A 45 14.04 -6.11 -6.14
N LEU A 46 12.94 -5.59 -5.55
CA LEU A 46 12.93 -4.68 -4.40
C LEU A 46 11.98 -5.14 -3.29
N GLU A 47 11.68 -6.44 -3.23
CA GLU A 47 10.65 -6.99 -2.35
C GLU A 47 11.04 -6.85 -0.87
N VAL A 48 12.30 -7.10 -0.53
CA VAL A 48 12.80 -6.97 0.84
C VAL A 48 12.82 -5.50 1.25
N LEU A 49 13.40 -4.64 0.42
CA LEU A 49 13.55 -3.21 0.70
C LEU A 49 12.20 -2.51 0.89
N THR A 50 11.21 -2.83 0.06
CA THR A 50 9.87 -2.23 0.12
C THR A 50 8.97 -2.93 1.13
N GLY A 51 9.42 -4.08 1.66
CA GLY A 51 8.68 -4.93 2.58
C GLY A 51 7.36 -5.37 1.96
N THR A 52 7.45 -5.91 0.78
CA THR A 52 6.38 -6.56 0.03
C THR A 52 5.88 -7.79 0.80
N ALA A 53 4.62 -8.17 0.60
CA ALA A 53 4.08 -9.39 1.19
C ALA A 53 4.93 -10.62 0.82
N THR A 54 5.33 -11.37 1.84
CA THR A 54 6.17 -12.57 1.65
C THR A 54 5.42 -13.66 0.88
N PRO A 55 6.13 -14.66 0.31
CA PRO A 55 5.48 -15.80 -0.34
C PRO A 55 4.50 -16.54 0.60
N GLU A 56 4.79 -16.62 1.88
CA GLU A 56 3.92 -17.21 2.90
C GLU A 56 2.65 -16.40 3.12
N GLU A 57 2.77 -15.06 3.16
CA GLU A 57 1.62 -14.15 3.24
C GLU A 57 0.79 -14.20 1.95
N GLN A 58 1.42 -14.29 0.80
CA GLN A 58 0.73 -14.41 -0.50
C GLN A 58 -0.01 -15.76 -0.66
N LYS A 59 0.42 -16.83 0.00
CA LYS A 59 -0.36 -18.08 0.08
C LYS A 59 -1.64 -17.93 0.90
N ARG A 60 -1.64 -17.06 1.92
CA ARG A 60 -2.81 -16.80 2.76
C ARG A 60 -3.79 -15.84 2.09
N LEU A 61 -3.31 -14.88 1.32
CA LEU A 61 -4.11 -13.93 0.55
C LEU A 61 -3.45 -13.69 -0.79
N GLU A 62 -4.16 -13.99 -1.88
CA GLU A 62 -3.69 -13.69 -3.23
C GLU A 62 -3.48 -12.19 -3.39
N HIS A 63 -2.32 -11.79 -3.93
CA HIS A 63 -1.99 -10.39 -4.22
C HIS A 63 -1.85 -10.16 -5.72
N ARG A 64 -2.42 -9.07 -6.20
CA ARG A 64 -2.28 -8.56 -7.57
C ARG A 64 -1.49 -7.25 -7.58
N LEU A 65 -0.84 -6.96 -8.69
CA LEU A 65 -0.02 -5.76 -8.92
C LEU A 65 1.13 -5.61 -7.91
N LEU A 66 1.77 -6.74 -7.59
CA LEU A 66 2.88 -6.84 -6.66
C LEU A 66 4.08 -7.43 -7.40
N GLY A 67 5.26 -6.75 -7.39
CA GLY A 67 6.50 -7.28 -7.96
C GLY A 67 6.42 -7.68 -9.43
N PHE A 68 5.83 -6.87 -10.30
CA PHE A 68 5.60 -7.21 -11.71
C PHE A 68 6.26 -6.24 -12.70
N VAL A 69 6.83 -5.15 -12.21
CA VAL A 69 7.51 -4.15 -13.03
C VAL A 69 9.01 -4.36 -12.90
N PRO A 70 9.76 -4.56 -13.98
CA PRO A 70 11.22 -4.63 -13.91
C PRO A 70 11.80 -3.38 -13.24
N VAL A 71 12.78 -3.55 -12.36
CA VAL A 71 13.39 -2.43 -11.61
C VAL A 71 13.98 -1.36 -12.53
N THR A 72 14.36 -1.72 -13.76
CA THR A 72 14.90 -0.82 -14.78
C THR A 72 13.85 0.03 -15.49
N ALA A 73 12.57 -0.32 -15.37
CA ALA A 73 11.50 0.38 -16.04
C ALA A 73 11.02 1.60 -15.25
N ASP A 74 10.68 2.68 -15.95
CA ASP A 74 9.88 3.75 -15.36
C ASP A 74 8.41 3.31 -15.35
N PHE A 75 7.75 3.48 -14.22
CA PHE A 75 6.35 3.15 -14.03
C PHE A 75 5.64 4.30 -13.33
N SER A 76 4.56 4.75 -13.92
CA SER A 76 3.82 5.94 -13.51
C SER A 76 2.43 5.59 -12.99
N ILE A 77 1.76 6.59 -12.40
CA ILE A 77 0.34 6.47 -12.03
C ILE A 77 -0.55 6.24 -13.26
N GLY A 78 -0.15 6.76 -14.44
CA GLY A 78 -0.86 6.55 -15.69
C GLY A 78 -0.80 5.11 -16.19
N ASP A 79 0.30 4.41 -15.91
CA ASP A 79 0.47 3.00 -16.21
C ASP A 79 -0.28 2.14 -15.17
N TYR A 80 -0.28 2.55 -13.90
CA TYR A 80 -0.91 1.82 -12.79
C TYR A 80 -2.44 1.83 -12.88
N MET A 81 -3.05 3.00 -13.10
CA MET A 81 -4.50 3.19 -12.98
C MET A 81 -5.31 2.21 -13.85
N PRO A 82 -5.04 2.05 -15.17
CA PRO A 82 -5.78 1.11 -15.99
C PRO A 82 -5.59 -0.36 -15.57
N LEU A 83 -4.42 -0.70 -15.02
CA LEU A 83 -4.16 -2.03 -14.48
C LEU A 83 -5.00 -2.29 -13.21
N ALA A 84 -5.00 -1.34 -12.29
CA ALA A 84 -5.78 -1.44 -11.05
C ALA A 84 -7.29 -1.54 -11.33
N HIS A 85 -7.80 -0.73 -12.27
CA HIS A 85 -9.20 -0.81 -12.69
C HIS A 85 -9.55 -2.19 -13.24
N ARG A 86 -8.70 -2.73 -14.12
CA ARG A 86 -8.91 -4.07 -14.70
C ARG A 86 -8.93 -5.16 -13.63
N GLU A 87 -8.01 -5.12 -12.65
CA GLU A 87 -7.98 -6.11 -11.57
C GLU A 87 -9.21 -6.01 -10.65
N VAL A 88 -9.67 -4.79 -10.34
CA VAL A 88 -10.90 -4.57 -9.55
C VAL A 88 -12.12 -5.07 -10.30
N ASP A 89 -12.26 -4.70 -11.58
CA ASP A 89 -13.40 -5.09 -12.42
C ASP A 89 -13.46 -6.61 -12.63
N ALA A 90 -12.31 -7.23 -12.90
CA ALA A 90 -12.21 -8.68 -13.06
C ALA A 90 -12.57 -9.43 -11.77
N ALA A 91 -12.12 -8.93 -10.61
CA ALA A 91 -12.46 -9.52 -9.33
C ALA A 91 -13.98 -9.46 -9.07
N LEU A 92 -14.58 -8.28 -9.23
CA LEU A 92 -16.02 -8.11 -9.04
C LEU A 92 -16.84 -8.93 -10.06
N GLY A 93 -16.40 -8.97 -11.31
CA GLY A 93 -17.04 -9.78 -12.37
C GLY A 93 -16.98 -11.29 -12.09
N ALA A 94 -15.95 -11.75 -11.40
CA ALA A 94 -15.81 -13.14 -10.94
C ALA A 94 -16.51 -13.43 -9.59
N GLY A 95 -17.21 -12.45 -9.00
CA GLY A 95 -17.87 -12.61 -7.70
C GLY A 95 -16.87 -12.61 -6.51
N ARG A 96 -15.65 -12.13 -6.73
CA ARG A 96 -14.61 -12.05 -5.70
C ARG A 96 -14.63 -10.70 -4.99
N ARG A 97 -14.15 -10.66 -3.74
CA ARG A 97 -14.07 -9.43 -2.91
C ARG A 97 -12.71 -8.74 -3.09
N PRO A 98 -12.60 -7.62 -3.82
CA PRO A 98 -11.35 -6.90 -3.93
C PRO A 98 -11.03 -6.09 -2.66
N ILE A 99 -9.81 -6.24 -2.15
CA ILE A 99 -9.22 -5.47 -1.05
C ILE A 99 -8.07 -4.64 -1.63
N VAL A 100 -8.29 -3.36 -1.87
CA VAL A 100 -7.24 -2.43 -2.34
C VAL A 100 -6.42 -1.98 -1.15
N VAL A 101 -5.16 -2.40 -1.05
CA VAL A 101 -4.33 -2.20 0.13
C VAL A 101 -2.98 -1.59 -0.20
N GLY A 102 -2.58 -0.54 0.53
CA GLY A 102 -1.26 0.07 0.35
C GLY A 102 -1.04 1.36 1.14
N GLY A 103 0.07 2.02 0.86
CA GLY A 103 0.49 3.23 1.58
C GLY A 103 0.67 4.46 0.68
N THR A 104 0.39 4.36 -0.62
CA THR A 104 0.51 5.49 -1.55
C THR A 104 -0.88 6.05 -1.87
N GLY A 105 -1.24 7.18 -1.25
CA GLY A 105 -2.59 7.74 -1.35
C GLY A 105 -3.05 8.04 -2.77
N LEU A 106 -2.14 8.50 -3.64
CA LEU A 106 -2.44 8.71 -5.06
C LEU A 106 -2.80 7.39 -5.77
N TYR A 107 -2.09 6.30 -5.47
CA TYR A 107 -2.36 4.97 -6.04
C TYR A 107 -3.68 4.39 -5.51
N LEU A 108 -3.98 4.57 -4.22
CA LEU A 108 -5.29 4.20 -3.68
C LEU A 108 -6.41 4.92 -4.43
N ARG A 109 -6.30 6.23 -4.60
CA ARG A 109 -7.31 7.01 -5.33
C ARG A 109 -7.43 6.57 -6.78
N ALA A 110 -6.32 6.35 -7.46
CA ALA A 110 -6.30 5.86 -8.84
C ALA A 110 -6.91 4.46 -9.00
N ALA A 111 -6.77 3.59 -8.00
CA ALA A 111 -7.41 2.28 -8.04
C ALA A 111 -8.93 2.32 -7.83
N LEU A 112 -9.40 3.30 -7.06
CA LEU A 112 -10.82 3.38 -6.63
C LEU A 112 -11.66 4.36 -7.45
N ALA A 113 -11.05 5.34 -8.12
CA ALA A 113 -11.74 6.40 -8.82
C ALA A 113 -11.19 6.60 -10.24
N GLU A 114 -11.99 7.23 -11.08
CA GLU A 114 -11.53 7.72 -12.39
C GLU A 114 -10.82 9.06 -12.15
N LEU A 115 -9.51 9.13 -12.41
CA LEU A 115 -8.74 10.34 -12.23
C LEU A 115 -8.30 10.90 -13.59
N SER A 116 -8.57 12.17 -13.84
CA SER A 116 -7.94 12.89 -14.94
C SER A 116 -6.48 13.14 -14.61
N LEU A 117 -5.57 12.48 -15.34
CA LEU A 117 -4.12 12.65 -15.20
C LEU A 117 -3.58 13.84 -16.01
N ARG A 118 -4.47 14.63 -16.62
CA ARG A 118 -4.09 15.87 -17.31
C ARG A 118 -3.70 16.93 -16.28
N ARG A 119 -2.72 17.77 -16.63
CA ARG A 119 -2.42 18.97 -15.84
C ARG A 119 -3.65 19.88 -15.86
N VAL A 120 -4.40 19.88 -14.78
CA VAL A 120 -5.51 20.82 -14.59
C VAL A 120 -4.89 22.17 -14.21
N PRO A 121 -5.33 23.30 -14.78
CA PRO A 121 -4.92 24.62 -14.33
C PRO A 121 -5.24 24.81 -12.85
N ALA A 122 -4.38 25.54 -12.12
CA ALA A 122 -4.47 25.73 -10.67
C ALA A 122 -5.78 26.39 -10.17
N GLU A 123 -6.64 26.81 -11.07
CA GLU A 123 -7.88 27.53 -10.80
C GLU A 123 -9.14 26.63 -10.74
N SER A 124 -9.04 25.31 -10.98
CA SER A 124 -10.17 24.40 -10.78
C SER A 124 -10.26 24.03 -9.30
N GLU A 125 -11.23 24.58 -8.59
CA GLU A 125 -11.39 24.47 -7.12
C GLU A 125 -11.66 23.07 -6.60
N GLU A 126 -12.00 22.10 -7.45
CA GLU A 126 -12.24 20.70 -7.06
C GLU A 126 -11.34 19.74 -7.86
N SER A 127 -10.19 19.40 -7.28
CA SER A 127 -9.38 18.32 -7.83
C SER A 127 -10.15 17.00 -7.69
N GLU A 128 -10.41 16.29 -8.80
CA GLU A 128 -10.99 14.94 -8.84
C GLU A 128 -10.32 13.98 -7.84
N LEU A 129 -9.06 14.26 -7.52
CA LEU A 129 -8.28 13.53 -6.54
C LEU A 129 -8.94 13.49 -5.15
N TRP A 130 -9.69 14.54 -4.79
CA TRP A 130 -10.35 14.67 -3.48
C TRP A 130 -11.88 14.53 -3.58
N SER A 131 -12.40 14.10 -4.73
CA SER A 131 -13.81 13.76 -4.86
C SER A 131 -14.16 12.53 -4.02
N ALA A 132 -15.39 12.48 -3.51
CA ALA A 132 -15.91 11.29 -2.83
C ALA A 132 -16.31 10.17 -3.81
N GLU A 133 -16.30 10.44 -5.10
CA GLU A 133 -16.72 9.49 -6.13
C GLU A 133 -15.72 8.34 -6.28
N THR A 134 -16.27 7.15 -6.43
CA THR A 134 -15.54 5.91 -6.72
C THR A 134 -16.23 5.16 -7.85
N ARG A 135 -15.46 4.38 -8.63
CA ARG A 135 -15.98 3.59 -9.76
C ARG A 135 -16.99 2.52 -9.34
N HIS A 136 -16.81 1.98 -8.14
CA HIS A 136 -17.67 0.96 -7.54
C HIS A 136 -18.04 1.36 -6.12
N PRO A 137 -19.12 0.85 -5.54
CA PRO A 137 -19.41 1.03 -4.12
C PRO A 137 -18.19 0.59 -3.29
N THR A 138 -17.64 1.50 -2.50
CA THR A 138 -16.37 1.30 -1.79
C THR A 138 -16.50 1.72 -0.33
N ALA A 139 -15.90 0.94 0.57
CA ALA A 139 -15.64 1.32 1.95
C ALA A 139 -14.14 1.51 2.13
N ILE A 140 -13.69 2.65 2.63
CA ILE A 140 -12.27 2.99 2.79
C ILE A 140 -11.95 3.12 4.27
N PHE A 141 -10.99 2.32 4.73
CA PHE A 141 -10.52 2.30 6.12
C PHE A 141 -9.10 2.82 6.22
N GLY A 142 -8.89 3.78 7.10
CA GLY A 142 -7.58 4.35 7.41
C GLY A 142 -7.06 3.80 8.73
N LEU A 143 -5.97 3.04 8.68
CA LEU A 143 -5.34 2.52 9.88
C LEU A 143 -4.39 3.57 10.46
N ASP A 144 -4.59 3.90 11.74
CA ASP A 144 -3.70 4.78 12.51
C ASP A 144 -3.21 4.06 13.77
N MET A 145 -2.26 4.64 14.45
CA MET A 145 -1.66 4.13 15.66
C MET A 145 -1.04 5.28 16.45
N GLU A 146 -0.99 5.15 17.76
CA GLU A 146 -0.23 6.06 18.60
C GLU A 146 1.18 6.26 18.07
N ARG A 147 1.65 7.50 18.07
CA ARG A 147 2.85 7.93 17.36
C ARG A 147 4.12 7.22 17.81
N GLU A 148 4.29 7.07 19.12
CA GLU A 148 5.43 6.40 19.72
C GLU A 148 5.49 4.92 19.30
N ARG A 149 4.35 4.23 19.40
CA ARG A 149 4.19 2.84 18.96
C ARG A 149 4.45 2.66 17.47
N LEU A 150 3.94 3.59 16.65
CA LEU A 150 4.19 3.56 15.22
C LEU A 150 5.69 3.71 14.91
N TYR A 151 6.39 4.60 15.62
CA TYR A 151 7.82 4.82 15.41
C TYR A 151 8.65 3.62 15.85
N GLU A 152 8.34 3.00 16.98
CA GLU A 152 8.97 1.74 17.41
C GLU A 152 8.82 0.65 16.34
N ARG A 153 7.61 0.48 15.80
CA ARG A 153 7.33 -0.51 14.74
C ARG A 153 8.06 -0.18 13.44
N ILE A 154 8.16 1.09 13.07
CA ILE A 154 8.91 1.52 11.89
C ILE A 154 10.40 1.19 12.08
N ASP A 155 10.97 1.50 13.22
CA ASP A 155 12.39 1.26 13.50
C ASP A 155 12.70 -0.25 13.51
N ALA A 156 11.90 -1.06 14.19
CA ALA A 156 12.02 -2.52 14.18
C ALA A 156 11.85 -3.11 12.75
N ARG A 157 10.92 -2.56 11.95
CA ARG A 157 10.77 -2.98 10.55
C ARG A 157 12.02 -2.64 9.72
N VAL A 158 12.62 -1.48 9.90
CA VAL A 158 13.85 -1.10 9.17
C VAL A 158 14.97 -2.06 9.54
N GLU A 159 15.14 -2.40 10.81
CA GLU A 159 16.14 -3.38 11.26
C GLU A 159 15.89 -4.76 10.63
N ALA A 160 14.64 -5.22 10.62
CA ALA A 160 14.28 -6.48 9.99
C ALA A 160 14.56 -6.51 8.47
N ILE A 161 14.26 -5.43 7.76
CA ILE A 161 14.56 -5.27 6.33
C ILE A 161 16.06 -5.33 6.07
N VAL A 162 16.87 -4.64 6.88
CA VAL A 162 18.33 -4.68 6.77
C VAL A 162 18.86 -6.08 7.06
N ALA A 163 18.39 -6.73 8.13
CA ALA A 163 18.77 -8.09 8.47
C ALA A 163 18.35 -9.13 7.42
N ALA A 164 17.25 -8.88 6.70
CA ALA A 164 16.77 -9.74 5.62
C ALA A 164 17.55 -9.56 4.30
N GLY A 165 18.57 -8.70 4.25
CA GLY A 165 19.45 -8.57 3.09
C GLY A 165 19.09 -7.47 2.11
N ALA A 166 18.36 -6.43 2.53
CA ALA A 166 18.00 -5.30 1.66
C ALA A 166 19.20 -4.62 1.00
N ALA A 167 20.36 -4.58 1.66
CA ALA A 167 21.57 -4.02 1.08
C ALA A 167 22.07 -4.81 -0.15
N GLU A 168 21.94 -6.13 -0.11
CA GLU A 168 22.31 -7.00 -1.23
C GLU A 168 21.29 -6.88 -2.38
N GLU A 169 20.01 -6.81 -2.04
CA GLU A 169 18.94 -6.56 -3.01
C GLU A 169 19.15 -5.21 -3.72
N ALA A 170 19.41 -4.14 -2.95
CA ALA A 170 19.67 -2.81 -3.51
C ALA A 170 20.92 -2.78 -4.41
N ARG A 171 22.02 -3.49 -4.05
CA ARG A 171 23.22 -3.59 -4.90
C ARG A 171 22.91 -4.28 -6.22
N ARG A 172 22.13 -5.36 -6.22
CA ARG A 172 21.71 -6.04 -7.46
C ARG A 172 20.87 -5.11 -8.34
N ALA A 173 19.91 -4.41 -7.74
CA ALA A 173 19.07 -3.45 -8.44
C ALA A 173 19.89 -2.28 -9.01
N ASP A 174 20.85 -1.75 -8.25
CA ASP A 174 21.73 -0.65 -8.65
C ASP A 174 22.59 -1.04 -9.86
N ALA A 175 23.13 -2.26 -9.88
CA ALA A 175 23.92 -2.79 -10.97
C ALA A 175 23.11 -2.95 -12.29
N LEU A 176 21.79 -3.11 -12.19
CA LEU A 176 20.90 -3.18 -13.35
C LEU A 176 20.52 -1.80 -13.92
N GLY A 177 20.83 -0.70 -13.22
CA GLY A 177 20.43 0.64 -13.63
C GLY A 177 18.95 0.91 -13.40
N PRO A 178 18.51 1.07 -12.15
CA PRO A 178 17.10 1.21 -11.82
C PRO A 178 16.49 2.48 -12.41
N GLY A 179 15.22 2.39 -12.82
CA GLY A 179 14.43 3.52 -13.26
C GLY A 179 14.27 4.59 -12.17
N ARG A 180 13.90 5.81 -12.56
CA ARG A 180 13.86 6.97 -11.65
C ARG A 180 12.94 6.77 -10.43
N THR A 181 11.86 6.03 -10.60
CA THR A 181 10.91 5.78 -9.50
C THR A 181 11.42 4.67 -8.58
N ALA A 182 11.93 3.57 -9.13
CA ALA A 182 12.53 2.49 -8.37
C ALA A 182 13.71 2.98 -7.53
N ARG A 183 14.59 3.83 -8.10
CA ARG A 183 15.73 4.44 -7.42
C ARG A 183 15.33 5.30 -6.20
N LYS A 184 14.11 5.84 -6.19
CA LYS A 184 13.57 6.63 -5.07
C LYS A 184 12.96 5.77 -3.97
N ALA A 185 13.03 4.43 -4.07
CA ALA A 185 12.54 3.57 -3.01
C ALA A 185 13.17 3.96 -1.67
N LEU A 186 12.29 4.07 -0.68
CA LEU A 186 12.71 4.50 0.66
C LEU A 186 13.71 3.50 1.23
N GLY A 187 14.89 3.98 1.57
CA GLY A 187 15.98 3.15 2.07
C GLY A 187 16.99 2.70 1.02
N PHE A 188 16.76 2.92 -0.28
CA PHE A 188 17.65 2.43 -1.34
C PHE A 188 19.09 2.94 -1.17
N ASP A 189 19.27 4.24 -1.08
CA ASP A 189 20.58 4.86 -0.89
C ASP A 189 21.16 4.58 0.52
N GLU A 190 20.30 4.55 1.53
CA GLU A 190 20.67 4.34 2.90
C GLU A 190 21.26 2.94 3.14
N VAL A 191 20.61 1.89 2.59
CA VAL A 191 21.16 0.52 2.75
C VAL A 191 22.46 0.32 1.99
N LEU A 192 22.62 0.98 0.82
CA LEU A 192 23.89 0.97 0.09
C LEU A 192 25.02 1.64 0.89
N ALA A 193 24.70 2.72 1.60
CA ALA A 193 25.63 3.45 2.45
C ALA A 193 25.82 2.84 3.85
N GLY A 194 24.98 1.86 4.25
CA GLY A 194 24.96 1.32 5.61
C GLY A 194 24.38 2.29 6.66
N ASP A 195 23.66 3.33 6.24
CA ASP A 195 23.10 4.38 7.11
C ASP A 195 21.69 4.04 7.58
N VAL A 196 21.58 3.09 8.49
CA VAL A 196 20.30 2.59 9.04
C VAL A 196 19.55 3.70 9.79
N GLU A 197 20.24 4.57 10.50
CA GLU A 197 19.59 5.63 11.29
C GLU A 197 18.92 6.69 10.39
N THR A 198 19.55 7.04 9.28
CA THR A 198 18.89 7.89 8.27
C THR A 198 17.69 7.19 7.64
N MET A 199 17.77 5.89 7.36
CA MET A 199 16.63 5.12 6.86
C MET A 199 15.45 5.14 7.84
N LYS A 200 15.67 4.91 9.14
CA LYS A 200 14.63 5.02 10.19
C LYS A 200 14.00 6.42 10.19
N ARG A 201 14.82 7.46 10.23
CA ARG A 201 14.34 8.86 10.23
C ARG A 201 13.50 9.18 8.99
N ARG A 202 13.93 8.78 7.79
CA ARG A 202 13.19 8.99 6.54
C ARG A 202 11.89 8.18 6.53
N SER A 203 11.88 6.97 7.08
CA SER A 203 10.70 6.12 7.20
C SER A 203 9.65 6.75 8.12
N ARG A 204 10.04 7.30 9.27
CA ARG A 204 9.15 8.05 10.15
C ARG A 204 8.60 9.31 9.47
N ASN A 205 9.42 10.02 8.70
CA ASN A 205 8.98 11.18 7.92
C ASN A 205 7.99 10.78 6.81
N TYR A 206 8.20 9.63 6.19
CA TYR A 206 7.27 9.10 5.18
C TYR A 206 5.92 8.75 5.80
N ALA A 207 5.91 8.09 6.95
CA ALA A 207 4.69 7.79 7.70
C ALA A 207 3.87 9.07 8.00
N ARG A 208 4.54 10.16 8.42
CA ARG A 208 3.85 11.47 8.63
C ARG A 208 3.21 12.02 7.36
N ARG A 209 3.87 11.88 6.20
CA ARG A 209 3.28 12.29 4.92
C ARG A 209 2.06 11.43 4.56
N GLN A 210 2.13 10.12 4.81
CA GLN A 210 0.99 9.21 4.58
C GLN A 210 -0.21 9.58 5.46
N LEU A 211 0.00 9.90 6.74
CA LEU A 211 -1.07 10.39 7.63
C LEU A 211 -1.65 11.73 7.16
N THR A 212 -0.83 12.63 6.63
CA THR A 212 -1.32 13.90 6.04
C THR A 212 -2.20 13.64 4.82
N TRP A 213 -1.84 12.67 3.97
CA TRP A 213 -2.65 12.24 2.85
C TRP A 213 -3.97 11.60 3.31
N MET A 214 -3.91 10.75 4.32
CA MET A 214 -5.06 10.03 4.86
C MET A 214 -6.17 10.99 5.32
N ARG A 215 -5.80 12.12 5.93
CA ARG A 215 -6.75 13.16 6.35
C ARG A 215 -7.51 13.83 5.21
N LYS A 216 -7.03 13.71 3.98
CA LYS A 216 -7.64 14.31 2.78
C LYS A 216 -8.50 13.32 2.00
N ILE A 217 -8.44 12.02 2.30
CA ILE A 217 -9.22 11.01 1.60
C ILE A 217 -10.68 11.13 2.06
N PRO A 218 -11.63 11.43 1.16
CA PRO A 218 -13.02 11.57 1.53
C PRO A 218 -13.62 10.22 1.95
N ASN A 219 -14.59 10.27 2.85
CA ASN A 219 -15.33 9.10 3.35
C ASN A 219 -14.44 7.99 3.93
N LEU A 220 -13.22 8.32 4.38
CA LEU A 220 -12.33 7.38 5.02
C LEU A 220 -12.75 7.19 6.48
N GLU A 221 -13.00 5.96 6.87
CA GLU A 221 -13.26 5.57 8.26
C GLU A 221 -11.94 5.29 8.98
N TRP A 222 -11.67 6.02 10.06
CA TRP A 222 -10.46 5.85 10.85
C TRP A 222 -10.58 4.70 11.83
N ILE A 223 -9.53 3.88 11.93
CA ILE A 223 -9.38 2.82 12.92
C ILE A 223 -8.05 3.05 13.64
N ASP A 224 -8.13 3.45 14.90
CA ASP A 224 -6.98 3.41 15.80
C ASP A 224 -6.74 1.94 16.20
N ARG A 225 -5.55 1.44 15.82
CA ARG A 225 -5.18 0.06 16.10
C ARG A 225 -4.08 -0.08 17.16
N THR A 226 -3.84 0.96 17.97
CA THR A 226 -2.73 1.00 18.94
C THR A 226 -2.68 -0.27 19.79
N ASP A 227 -3.82 -0.69 20.35
CA ASP A 227 -3.94 -1.86 21.20
C ASP A 227 -4.75 -3.01 20.56
N LEU A 228 -4.98 -2.94 19.24
CA LEU A 228 -5.76 -3.94 18.51
C LEU A 228 -4.85 -4.91 17.75
N SER A 229 -5.18 -6.19 17.83
CA SER A 229 -4.62 -7.23 16.95
C SER A 229 -5.14 -7.09 15.52
N ASP A 230 -4.47 -7.73 14.55
CA ASP A 230 -4.91 -7.76 13.16
C ASP A 230 -6.33 -8.33 13.02
N ALA A 231 -6.67 -9.37 13.79
CA ALA A 231 -8.00 -9.98 13.80
C ALA A 231 -9.09 -9.03 14.32
N GLN A 232 -8.82 -8.27 15.40
CA GLN A 232 -9.77 -7.31 15.93
C GLN A 232 -10.02 -6.15 14.96
N VAL A 233 -8.99 -5.68 14.27
CA VAL A 233 -9.13 -4.66 13.22
C VAL A 233 -9.92 -5.23 12.04
N ALA A 234 -9.61 -6.46 11.61
CA ALA A 234 -10.34 -7.15 10.54
C ALA A 234 -11.83 -7.26 10.86
N GLN A 235 -12.19 -7.67 12.07
CA GLN A 235 -13.58 -7.75 12.53
C GLN A 235 -14.30 -6.39 12.48
N GLN A 236 -13.63 -5.30 12.86
CA GLN A 236 -14.19 -3.97 12.73
C GLN A 236 -14.46 -3.58 11.27
N ILE A 237 -13.51 -3.89 10.37
CA ILE A 237 -13.67 -3.65 8.93
C ILE A 237 -14.81 -4.51 8.39
N GLY A 238 -14.79 -5.82 8.64
CA GLY A 238 -15.75 -6.77 8.12
C GLY A 238 -17.19 -6.51 8.55
N SER A 239 -17.42 -5.89 9.72
CA SER A 239 -18.75 -5.50 10.20
C SER A 239 -19.29 -4.24 9.53
N ARG A 240 -18.46 -3.41 8.87
CA ARG A 240 -18.83 -2.12 8.27
C ARG A 240 -18.75 -2.15 6.73
N ALA A 241 -18.05 -3.13 6.14
CA ALA A 241 -17.88 -3.31 4.71
C ALA A 241 -19.02 -4.14 4.09
#